data_699435550e11d7ada8f2454193b65360
#
_entry.id   699435550e11d7ada8f2454193b65360
#
_cell.length_a   1.000
_cell.length_b   1.000
_cell.length_c   1.000
_cell.angle_alpha   90.00
_cell.angle_beta   90.00
_cell.angle_gamma   90.00
#
_symmetry.space_group_name_H-M   'P 1'
#
loop_
_entity.id
_entity.type
_entity.pdbx_description
1 polymer ?
#
loop_
_entity_poly.entity_id
_entity_poly.type
_entity_poly.pdbx_seq_one_letter_code
_entity_poly.pdbx_strand_id
1 'polypeptide(L)'
;MENSNVSCIDSDPELETQINDRISFKKFLGLSLDDPTPDHSTFSRFRGRFSKETMRLVNSELLNQFAAKGLTINEGIAIDARLIKSASHPLKKEKRETPAGNLDKNGNALKFSRDLESDWTVKNDVPHFGLKEHAAVDTNYGFVLATEITPASHHDSPYLPLCVAGSCHTKNPIKNVYADKGYFGKYNQDFLHLNKIADGIMTKATRGTELTPFEKDRNKAISKIRYKVEQYFGLSHLHNNAFRARFTRLIKNAIDTLFRQMAFNLLRGTKVLKTA
;
A
#
# COMPACT_ATOMS: atom_id res chain seq x y z
N MET A 1 -22.60 -8.84 20.71
CA MET A 1 -21.66 -8.81 19.57
C MET A 1 -22.34 -8.03 18.47
N GLU A 2 -22.19 -6.73 18.48
CA GLU A 2 -22.71 -5.87 17.40
C GLU A 2 -21.83 -6.03 16.19
N ASN A 3 -22.36 -6.67 15.16
CA ASN A 3 -21.81 -6.59 13.81
C ASN A 3 -21.90 -5.13 13.37
N SER A 4 -20.86 -4.35 13.63
CA SER A 4 -20.68 -3.08 12.96
C SER A 4 -20.41 -3.42 11.49
N ASN A 5 -21.46 -3.44 10.68
CA ASN A 5 -21.35 -3.31 9.23
C ASN A 5 -20.69 -1.96 8.97
N VAL A 6 -19.35 -1.95 8.91
CA VAL A 6 -18.61 -0.83 8.34
C VAL A 6 -18.94 -0.88 6.86
N SER A 7 -19.97 -0.13 6.47
CA SER A 7 -20.30 0.07 5.06
C SER A 7 -19.07 0.68 4.39
N CYS A 8 -18.48 -0.08 3.48
CA CYS A 8 -17.34 0.38 2.70
C CYS A 8 -17.84 1.52 1.80
N ILE A 9 -17.32 2.73 1.98
CA ILE A 9 -17.64 3.88 1.12
C ILE A 9 -16.72 3.78 -0.09
N ASP A 10 -17.23 3.24 -1.18
CA ASP A 10 -16.43 2.89 -2.36
C ASP A 10 -16.29 4.03 -3.38
N SER A 11 -17.08 5.10 -3.24
CA SER A 11 -17.07 6.21 -4.21
C SER A 11 -17.31 7.56 -3.55
N ASP A 12 -16.94 8.64 -4.25
CA ASP A 12 -17.17 10.00 -3.76
C ASP A 12 -18.65 10.38 -3.72
N PRO A 13 -19.48 9.97 -4.69
CA PRO A 13 -20.94 10.14 -4.58
C PRO A 13 -21.53 9.41 -3.38
N GLU A 14 -21.07 8.21 -3.07
CA GLU A 14 -21.52 7.49 -1.88
C GLU A 14 -21.08 8.22 -0.60
N LEU A 15 -19.87 8.76 -0.54
CA LEU A 15 -19.40 9.57 0.59
C LEU A 15 -20.29 10.81 0.80
N GLU A 16 -20.63 11.52 -0.27
CA GLU A 16 -21.55 12.66 -0.25
C GLU A 16 -22.91 12.24 0.34
N THR A 17 -23.50 11.15 -0.16
CA THR A 17 -24.77 10.60 0.35
C THR A 17 -24.67 10.25 1.83
N GLN A 18 -23.64 9.55 2.26
CA GLN A 18 -23.45 9.16 3.67
C GLN A 18 -23.27 10.35 4.61
N ILE A 19 -22.61 11.44 4.16
CA ILE A 19 -22.47 12.66 4.97
C ILE A 19 -23.82 13.35 5.11
N ASN A 20 -24.63 13.39 4.04
CA ASN A 20 -25.96 14.00 4.07
C ASN A 20 -26.92 13.23 4.97
N ASP A 21 -26.94 11.90 4.88
CA ASP A 21 -27.92 11.05 5.55
C ASP A 21 -27.60 10.77 7.03
N ARG A 22 -26.30 10.80 7.41
CA ARG A 22 -25.88 10.39 8.76
C ARG A 22 -25.52 11.58 9.64
N ILE A 23 -26.33 11.83 10.65
CA ILE A 23 -26.07 12.83 11.68
C ILE A 23 -24.69 12.61 12.34
N SER A 24 -24.28 11.37 12.55
CA SER A 24 -22.96 11.03 13.11
C SER A 24 -21.80 11.53 12.25
N PHE A 25 -21.94 11.53 10.92
CA PHE A 25 -20.93 12.05 9.99
C PHE A 25 -20.89 13.58 10.02
N LYS A 26 -22.07 14.25 9.97
CA LYS A 26 -22.13 15.69 10.13
C LYS A 26 -21.50 16.14 11.45
N LYS A 27 -21.86 15.49 12.56
CA LYS A 27 -21.28 15.77 13.89
C LYS A 27 -19.77 15.57 13.91
N PHE A 28 -19.24 14.48 13.31
CA PHE A 28 -17.80 14.23 13.21
C PHE A 28 -17.08 15.33 12.42
N LEU A 29 -17.70 15.86 11.38
CA LEU A 29 -17.16 16.94 10.55
C LEU A 29 -17.36 18.33 11.18
N GLY A 30 -18.04 18.44 12.31
CA GLY A 30 -18.37 19.72 12.96
C GLY A 30 -19.43 20.52 12.20
N LEU A 31 -20.25 19.85 11.37
CA LEU A 31 -21.34 20.47 10.61
C LEU A 31 -22.66 20.39 11.40
N SER A 32 -23.47 21.42 11.30
CA SER A 32 -24.86 21.37 11.75
C SER A 32 -25.75 20.64 10.74
N LEU A 33 -27.00 20.33 11.10
CA LEU A 33 -27.90 19.59 10.22
C LEU A 33 -28.21 20.36 8.93
N ASP A 34 -28.31 21.67 9.03
CA ASP A 34 -28.66 22.58 7.92
C ASP A 34 -27.46 23.04 7.11
N ASP A 35 -26.22 22.74 7.57
CA ASP A 35 -25.02 23.12 6.86
C ASP A 35 -24.89 22.37 5.53
N PRO A 36 -24.49 23.07 4.44
CA PRO A 36 -24.22 22.44 3.18
C PRO A 36 -23.04 21.48 3.28
N THR A 37 -23.15 20.31 2.70
CA THR A 37 -22.10 19.30 2.66
C THR A 37 -21.25 19.43 1.39
N PRO A 38 -19.97 19.06 1.43
CA PRO A 38 -19.15 18.99 0.24
C PRO A 38 -19.71 17.97 -0.76
N ASP A 39 -19.79 18.35 -2.02
CA ASP A 39 -20.17 17.45 -3.11
C ASP A 39 -19.02 16.49 -3.50
N HIS A 40 -19.35 15.45 -4.27
CA HIS A 40 -18.38 14.47 -4.76
C HIS A 40 -17.23 15.11 -5.58
N SER A 41 -17.51 16.19 -6.33
CA SER A 41 -16.48 16.88 -7.12
C SER A 41 -15.49 17.63 -6.22
N THR A 42 -15.93 18.13 -5.06
CA THR A 42 -15.09 18.75 -4.05
C THR A 42 -14.10 17.76 -3.47
N PHE A 43 -14.51 16.52 -3.15
CA PHE A 43 -13.59 15.46 -2.69
C PHE A 43 -12.55 15.12 -3.74
N SER A 44 -12.95 14.99 -5.01
CA SER A 44 -12.03 14.71 -6.12
C SER A 44 -11.00 15.83 -6.30
N ARG A 45 -11.45 17.10 -6.29
CA ARG A 45 -10.56 18.28 -6.39
C ARG A 45 -9.63 18.39 -5.21
N PHE A 46 -10.11 18.12 -3.99
CA PHE A 46 -9.31 18.14 -2.77
C PHE A 46 -8.16 17.14 -2.85
N ARG A 47 -8.45 15.86 -3.20
CA ARG A 47 -7.39 14.86 -3.38
C ARG A 47 -6.37 15.24 -4.45
N GLY A 48 -6.81 15.90 -5.52
CA GLY A 48 -5.92 16.37 -6.59
C GLY A 48 -4.92 17.46 -6.17
N ARG A 49 -5.11 18.09 -5.01
CA ARG A 49 -4.20 19.13 -4.48
C ARG A 49 -3.02 18.55 -3.69
N PHE A 50 -3.08 17.27 -3.30
CA PHE A 50 -2.03 16.65 -2.51
C PHE A 50 -0.92 16.07 -3.40
N SER A 51 0.32 16.30 -3.00
CA SER A 51 1.45 15.54 -3.47
C SER A 51 1.67 14.30 -2.59
N LYS A 52 2.42 13.32 -3.08
CA LYS A 52 2.84 12.15 -2.29
C LYS A 52 3.65 12.59 -1.06
N GLU A 53 4.50 13.58 -1.22
CA GLU A 53 5.36 14.15 -0.18
C GLU A 53 4.54 14.77 0.94
N THR A 54 3.52 15.58 0.61
CA THR A 54 2.60 16.16 1.61
C THR A 54 1.90 15.07 2.39
N MET A 55 1.39 14.04 1.72
CA MET A 55 0.69 12.94 2.39
C MET A 55 1.63 12.11 3.29
N ARG A 56 2.89 11.93 2.88
CA ARG A 56 3.90 11.28 3.71
C ARG A 56 4.24 12.10 4.96
N LEU A 57 4.34 13.43 4.84
CA LEU A 57 4.55 14.32 5.97
C LEU A 57 3.40 14.23 6.98
N VAL A 58 2.15 14.22 6.50
CA VAL A 58 0.97 14.05 7.37
C VAL A 58 1.01 12.69 8.10
N ASN A 59 1.33 11.60 7.40
CA ASN A 59 1.49 10.30 8.05
C ASN A 59 2.65 10.28 9.04
N SER A 60 3.77 10.94 8.73
CA SER A 60 4.91 11.07 9.63
C SER A 60 4.53 11.79 10.91
N GLU A 61 3.80 12.90 10.80
CA GLU A 61 3.30 13.64 11.96
C GLU A 61 2.36 12.77 12.82
N LEU A 62 1.43 12.05 12.20
CA LEU A 62 0.56 11.12 12.90
C LEU A 62 1.34 10.07 13.70
N LEU A 63 2.35 9.46 13.10
CA LEU A 63 3.19 8.45 13.76
C LEU A 63 4.04 9.05 14.88
N ASN A 64 4.54 10.29 14.72
CA ASN A 64 5.25 11.01 15.76
C ASN A 64 4.36 11.32 16.96
N GLN A 65 3.09 11.68 16.76
CA GLN A 65 2.14 11.86 17.85
C GLN A 65 1.88 10.57 18.61
N PHE A 66 1.81 9.41 17.94
CA PHE A 66 1.75 8.12 18.63
C PHE A 66 3.04 7.79 19.39
N ALA A 67 4.20 8.07 18.78
CA ALA A 67 5.48 7.88 19.45
C ALA A 67 5.63 8.77 20.71
N ALA A 68 5.14 10.00 20.65
CA ALA A 68 5.13 10.92 21.81
C ALA A 68 4.24 10.40 22.96
N LYS A 69 3.32 9.48 22.69
CA LYS A 69 2.54 8.78 23.72
C LYS A 69 3.21 7.50 24.25
N GLY A 70 4.50 7.31 23.98
CA GLY A 70 5.32 6.21 24.50
C GLY A 70 5.38 4.97 23.61
N LEU A 71 4.86 5.01 22.39
CA LEU A 71 4.95 3.86 21.48
C LEU A 71 6.31 3.84 20.77
N THR A 72 7.01 2.71 20.85
CA THR A 72 8.26 2.47 20.12
C THR A 72 7.96 1.99 18.71
N ILE A 73 7.90 2.94 17.76
CA ILE A 73 7.56 2.68 16.34
C ILE A 73 8.83 2.63 15.49
N ASN A 74 8.82 1.85 14.45
CA ASN A 74 9.83 1.62 13.38
C ASN A 74 11.21 1.09 13.77
N GLU A 75 11.37 0.45 14.92
CA GLU A 75 12.62 -0.27 15.22
C GLU A 75 12.80 -1.53 14.34
N GLY A 76 11.70 -2.25 14.08
CA GLY A 76 11.65 -3.37 13.15
C GLY A 76 10.57 -3.14 12.11
N ILE A 77 10.85 -3.43 10.85
CA ILE A 77 9.89 -3.27 9.75
C ILE A 77 9.76 -4.57 8.94
N ALA A 78 8.54 -4.92 8.58
CA ALA A 78 8.21 -6.01 7.69
C ALA A 78 7.79 -5.43 6.32
N ILE A 79 8.42 -5.89 5.25
CA ILE A 79 8.18 -5.42 3.88
C ILE A 79 7.61 -6.56 3.05
N ASP A 80 6.56 -6.26 2.29
CA ASP A 80 5.98 -7.17 1.32
C ASP A 80 5.26 -6.41 0.20
N ALA A 81 4.85 -7.14 -0.85
CA ALA A 81 4.13 -6.59 -1.98
C ALA A 81 2.89 -7.40 -2.32
N ARG A 82 1.81 -6.71 -2.67
CA ARG A 82 0.59 -7.33 -3.18
C ARG A 82 0.18 -6.78 -4.53
N LEU A 83 -0.54 -7.59 -5.30
CA LEU A 83 -1.14 -7.18 -6.56
C LEU A 83 -2.48 -6.47 -6.32
N ILE A 84 -2.71 -5.42 -7.09
CA ILE A 84 -3.95 -4.65 -7.13
C ILE A 84 -4.47 -4.69 -8.57
N LYS A 85 -5.70 -5.15 -8.80
CA LYS A 85 -6.31 -5.15 -10.13
C LYS A 85 -6.49 -3.72 -10.62
N SER A 86 -6.26 -3.46 -11.91
CA SER A 86 -6.52 -2.16 -12.51
C SER A 86 -7.99 -1.75 -12.41
N ALA A 87 -8.26 -0.45 -12.34
CA ALA A 87 -9.60 0.12 -12.45
C ALA A 87 -10.24 -0.14 -13.81
N SER A 88 -9.43 -0.30 -14.85
CA SER A 88 -9.88 -0.55 -16.23
C SER A 88 -9.47 -1.93 -16.72
N HIS A 89 -10.24 -2.47 -17.66
CA HIS A 89 -9.87 -3.70 -18.35
C HIS A 89 -8.83 -3.40 -19.43
N PRO A 90 -7.84 -4.31 -19.65
CA PRO A 90 -6.94 -4.22 -20.80
C PRO A 90 -7.72 -4.43 -22.10
N LEU A 91 -7.20 -3.89 -23.21
CA LEU A 91 -7.76 -4.20 -24.52
C LEU A 91 -7.56 -5.68 -24.87
N LYS A 92 -8.50 -6.24 -25.63
CA LYS A 92 -8.40 -7.60 -26.16
C LYS A 92 -7.15 -7.75 -27.03
N LYS A 93 -6.56 -8.96 -27.06
CA LYS A 93 -5.32 -9.27 -27.79
C LYS A 93 -5.39 -8.87 -29.28
N GLU A 94 -6.51 -9.12 -29.92
CA GLU A 94 -6.77 -8.79 -31.34
C GLU A 94 -6.62 -7.29 -31.65
N LYS A 95 -6.90 -6.40 -30.68
CA LYS A 95 -6.74 -4.95 -30.83
C LYS A 95 -5.32 -4.45 -30.58
N ARG A 96 -4.41 -5.32 -30.07
CA ARG A 96 -3.01 -4.98 -29.82
C ARG A 96 -2.10 -5.29 -31.01
N GLU A 97 -2.53 -6.22 -31.88
CA GLU A 97 -1.74 -6.73 -33.00
C GLU A 97 -1.97 -5.98 -34.31
N THR A 98 -2.50 -4.76 -34.30
CA THR A 98 -2.65 -3.95 -35.51
C THR A 98 -1.28 -3.53 -36.05
N PRO A 99 -0.90 -3.94 -37.26
CA PRO A 99 0.45 -3.78 -37.84
C PRO A 99 0.86 -2.32 -38.12
N ALA A 100 -0.05 -1.37 -38.04
CA ALA A 100 0.18 0.01 -38.41
C ALA A 100 0.52 0.86 -37.15
N GLY A 101 1.61 0.54 -36.49
CA GLY A 101 2.29 1.47 -35.61
C GLY A 101 1.48 2.11 -34.49
N ASN A 102 0.52 1.39 -33.91
CA ASN A 102 -0.25 1.87 -32.75
C ASN A 102 -1.01 3.19 -32.94
N LEU A 103 -1.38 3.56 -34.17
CA LEU A 103 -2.17 4.77 -34.44
C LEU A 103 -3.61 4.39 -34.82
N ASP A 104 -4.57 5.20 -34.39
CA ASP A 104 -5.96 5.10 -34.84
C ASP A 104 -6.13 5.71 -36.26
N LYS A 105 -7.34 5.63 -36.82
CA LYS A 105 -7.66 6.19 -38.16
C LYS A 105 -7.42 7.69 -38.29
N ASN A 106 -7.27 8.41 -37.15
CA ASN A 106 -7.07 9.85 -37.07
C ASN A 106 -5.60 10.19 -36.73
N GLY A 107 -4.70 9.22 -36.73
CA GLY A 107 -3.29 9.41 -36.41
C GLY A 107 -2.96 9.53 -34.92
N ASN A 108 -3.93 9.23 -34.01
CA ASN A 108 -3.69 9.27 -32.57
C ASN A 108 -3.16 7.91 -32.09
N ALA A 109 -2.29 7.94 -31.09
CA ALA A 109 -1.78 6.72 -30.48
C ALA A 109 -2.91 5.83 -29.94
N LEU A 110 -2.96 4.58 -30.40
CA LEU A 110 -3.88 3.57 -29.89
C LEU A 110 -3.56 3.28 -28.43
N LYS A 111 -4.52 3.52 -27.56
CA LYS A 111 -4.40 3.20 -26.15
C LYS A 111 -4.77 1.73 -25.95
N PHE A 112 -3.81 0.91 -25.56
CA PHE A 112 -4.03 -0.52 -25.23
C PHE A 112 -4.88 -0.74 -23.99
N SER A 113 -5.02 0.30 -23.14
CA SER A 113 -5.91 0.36 -21.99
C SER A 113 -6.22 1.83 -21.70
N ARG A 114 -7.31 2.09 -20.97
CA ARG A 114 -7.56 3.42 -20.36
C ARG A 114 -6.54 3.73 -19.27
N ASP A 115 -5.94 2.71 -18.69
CA ASP A 115 -4.87 2.79 -17.69
C ASP A 115 -3.56 2.34 -18.34
N LEU A 116 -2.77 3.32 -18.80
CA LEU A 116 -1.48 3.09 -19.46
C LEU A 116 -0.35 2.80 -18.46
N GLU A 117 -0.62 2.99 -17.17
CA GLU A 117 0.37 2.79 -16.10
C GLU A 117 0.17 1.45 -15.36
N SER A 118 -0.92 0.72 -15.67
CA SER A 118 -1.10 -0.68 -15.28
C SER A 118 -0.40 -1.60 -16.26
N ASP A 119 0.12 -2.72 -15.74
CA ASP A 119 0.82 -3.71 -16.57
C ASP A 119 0.47 -5.15 -16.17
N TRP A 120 0.95 -6.11 -16.98
CA TRP A 120 0.73 -7.52 -16.78
C TRP A 120 1.82 -8.17 -15.93
N THR A 121 1.40 -9.05 -15.06
CA THR A 121 2.28 -10.01 -14.36
C THR A 121 1.61 -11.36 -14.26
N VAL A 122 2.39 -12.41 -14.02
CA VAL A 122 1.87 -13.76 -13.77
C VAL A 122 2.24 -14.15 -12.35
N LYS A 123 1.24 -14.62 -11.59
CA LYS A 123 1.44 -15.17 -10.25
C LYS A 123 0.66 -16.48 -10.13
N ASN A 124 1.34 -17.57 -9.79
CA ASN A 124 0.78 -18.93 -9.71
C ASN A 124 0.02 -19.31 -11.00
N ASP A 125 0.66 -19.09 -12.15
CA ASP A 125 0.13 -19.33 -13.50
C ASP A 125 -1.14 -18.55 -13.86
N VAL A 126 -1.55 -17.60 -13.03
CA VAL A 126 -2.68 -16.72 -13.30
C VAL A 126 -2.17 -15.34 -13.75
N PRO A 127 -2.59 -14.87 -14.94
CA PRO A 127 -2.25 -13.53 -15.41
C PRO A 127 -3.05 -12.46 -14.65
N HIS A 128 -2.35 -11.41 -14.20
CA HIS A 128 -2.93 -10.25 -13.52
C HIS A 128 -2.58 -8.98 -14.28
N PHE A 129 -3.58 -8.15 -14.56
CA PHE A 129 -3.42 -6.81 -15.11
C PHE A 129 -3.72 -5.77 -14.04
N GLY A 130 -2.74 -4.92 -13.71
CA GLY A 130 -2.93 -3.90 -12.69
C GLY A 130 -1.64 -3.29 -12.17
N LEU A 131 -1.67 -3.02 -10.88
CA LEU A 131 -0.64 -2.37 -10.11
C LEU A 131 -0.11 -3.30 -9.02
N LYS A 132 0.96 -2.88 -8.38
CA LYS A 132 1.53 -3.54 -7.20
C LYS A 132 1.70 -2.50 -6.10
N GLU A 133 1.28 -2.84 -4.89
CA GLU A 133 1.52 -2.07 -3.68
C GLU A 133 2.63 -2.74 -2.89
N HIS A 134 3.72 -2.02 -2.67
CA HIS A 134 4.77 -2.37 -1.73
C HIS A 134 4.48 -1.67 -0.42
N ALA A 135 4.50 -2.38 0.69
CA ALA A 135 4.24 -1.80 2.01
C ALA A 135 5.31 -2.19 3.01
N ALA A 136 5.67 -1.22 3.86
CA ALA A 136 6.51 -1.42 5.03
C ALA A 136 5.65 -1.20 6.28
N VAL A 137 5.63 -2.19 7.17
CA VAL A 137 4.78 -2.22 8.36
C VAL A 137 5.64 -2.42 9.61
N ASP A 138 5.40 -1.64 10.63
CA ASP A 138 6.04 -1.76 11.94
C ASP A 138 5.76 -3.12 12.59
N THR A 139 6.83 -3.77 13.08
CA THR A 139 6.71 -5.10 13.66
C THR A 139 6.17 -5.12 15.09
N ASN A 140 6.25 -4.00 15.82
CA ASN A 140 5.75 -3.92 17.19
C ASN A 140 4.22 -3.79 17.23
N TYR A 141 3.70 -2.75 16.63
CA TYR A 141 2.29 -2.40 16.71
C TYR A 141 1.52 -2.62 15.40
N GLY A 142 2.21 -2.81 14.27
CA GLY A 142 1.60 -3.02 12.96
C GLY A 142 1.12 -1.73 12.30
N PHE A 143 1.74 -0.59 12.58
CA PHE A 143 1.54 0.65 11.84
C PHE A 143 2.11 0.55 10.43
N VAL A 144 1.42 1.10 9.45
CA VAL A 144 1.93 1.19 8.07
C VAL A 144 2.82 2.42 7.99
N LEU A 145 4.11 2.19 7.75
CA LEU A 145 5.12 3.23 7.72
C LEU A 145 5.26 3.84 6.33
N ALA A 146 5.38 3.00 5.31
CA ALA A 146 5.53 3.42 3.93
C ALA A 146 4.72 2.56 2.98
N THR A 147 4.26 3.17 1.89
CA THR A 147 3.65 2.48 0.76
C THR A 147 4.14 3.06 -0.56
N GLU A 148 4.37 2.20 -1.54
CA GLU A 148 4.70 2.57 -2.92
C GLU A 148 3.81 1.81 -3.90
N ILE A 149 3.33 2.50 -4.93
CA ILE A 149 2.52 1.92 -6.00
C ILE A 149 3.32 1.89 -7.30
N THR A 150 3.37 0.74 -7.92
CA THR A 150 4.11 0.49 -9.17
C THR A 150 3.26 -0.28 -10.18
N PRO A 151 3.63 -0.33 -11.47
CA PRO A 151 3.06 -1.31 -12.39
C PRO A 151 3.27 -2.73 -11.89
N ALA A 152 2.32 -3.63 -12.14
CA ALA A 152 2.38 -5.01 -11.62
C ALA A 152 3.59 -5.82 -12.14
N SER A 153 4.15 -5.47 -13.30
CA SER A 153 5.33 -6.11 -13.89
C SER A 153 6.64 -5.85 -13.16
N HIS A 154 6.71 -4.80 -12.34
CA HIS A 154 7.93 -4.45 -11.64
C HIS A 154 8.30 -5.51 -10.59
N HIS A 155 9.59 -5.86 -10.53
CA HIS A 155 10.11 -6.75 -9.48
C HIS A 155 10.06 -6.07 -8.11
N ASP A 156 9.91 -6.86 -7.04
CA ASP A 156 9.77 -6.36 -5.68
C ASP A 156 11.11 -5.86 -5.11
N SER A 157 12.18 -6.56 -5.43
CA SER A 157 13.52 -6.36 -4.86
C SER A 157 14.02 -4.89 -4.88
N PRO A 158 13.91 -4.11 -6.00
CA PRO A 158 14.40 -2.74 -6.05
C PRO A 158 13.65 -1.76 -5.13
N TYR A 159 12.49 -2.14 -4.61
CA TYR A 159 11.65 -1.27 -3.78
C TYR A 159 11.94 -1.38 -2.28
N LEU A 160 12.76 -2.34 -1.84
CA LEU A 160 13.16 -2.44 -0.43
C LEU A 160 13.83 -1.16 0.08
N PRO A 161 14.87 -0.59 -0.57
CA PRO A 161 15.48 0.66 -0.12
C PRO A 161 14.50 1.84 -0.03
N LEU A 162 13.56 1.94 -0.97
CA LEU A 162 12.53 2.99 -0.97
C LEU A 162 11.56 2.82 0.20
N CYS A 163 11.14 1.59 0.49
CA CYS A 163 10.29 1.28 1.63
C CYS A 163 11.01 1.58 2.95
N VAL A 164 12.30 1.25 3.06
CA VAL A 164 13.11 1.56 4.25
C VAL A 164 13.25 3.06 4.43
N ALA A 165 13.63 3.81 3.39
CA ALA A 165 13.75 5.26 3.43
C ALA A 165 12.42 5.94 3.79
N GLY A 166 11.31 5.48 3.20
CA GLY A 166 9.97 5.97 3.48
C GLY A 166 9.46 5.64 4.90
N SER A 167 10.14 4.75 5.62
CA SER A 167 9.76 4.35 6.99
C SER A 167 10.43 5.17 8.10
N CYS A 168 11.30 6.10 7.77
CA CYS A 168 12.02 6.94 8.74
C CYS A 168 11.14 8.10 9.24
N HIS A 169 10.17 7.81 10.11
CA HIS A 169 9.22 8.81 10.63
C HIS A 169 9.53 9.30 12.03
N THR A 170 10.12 8.47 12.86
CA THR A 170 10.41 8.78 14.27
C THR A 170 11.92 8.90 14.49
N LYS A 171 12.32 9.34 15.68
CA LYS A 171 13.75 9.39 16.08
C LYS A 171 14.35 8.01 16.29
N ASN A 172 13.54 6.96 16.36
CA ASN A 172 14.01 5.59 16.54
C ASN A 172 14.69 5.08 15.27
N PRO A 173 15.92 4.59 15.34
CA PRO A 173 16.58 4.00 14.19
C PRO A 173 15.91 2.68 13.80
N ILE A 174 15.87 2.39 12.50
CA ILE A 174 15.44 1.08 12.01
C ILE A 174 16.55 0.09 12.31
N LYS A 175 16.27 -0.91 13.16
CA LYS A 175 17.25 -1.95 13.57
C LYS A 175 17.18 -3.20 12.70
N ASN A 176 15.97 -3.56 12.24
CA ASN A 176 15.73 -4.82 11.56
C ASN A 176 14.78 -4.63 10.37
N VAL A 177 15.06 -5.28 9.25
CA VAL A 177 14.18 -5.35 8.08
C VAL A 177 13.86 -6.80 7.77
N TYR A 178 12.58 -7.14 7.73
CA TYR A 178 12.08 -8.48 7.42
C TYR A 178 11.38 -8.48 6.07
N ALA A 179 11.82 -9.33 5.15
CA ALA A 179 11.25 -9.40 3.81
C ALA A 179 11.24 -10.84 3.29
N ASP A 180 10.43 -11.07 2.25
CA ASP A 180 10.32 -12.35 1.55
C ASP A 180 11.59 -12.66 0.75
N LYS A 181 11.73 -13.90 0.34
CA LYS A 181 12.78 -14.41 -0.56
C LYS A 181 12.82 -13.69 -1.93
N GLY A 182 11.76 -13.02 -2.34
CA GLY A 182 11.71 -12.16 -3.53
C GLY A 182 12.62 -10.93 -3.44
N TYR A 183 12.96 -10.52 -2.22
CA TYR A 183 13.88 -9.42 -1.94
C TYR A 183 15.33 -9.88 -1.75
N PHE A 184 15.57 -11.19 -1.75
CA PHE A 184 16.90 -11.78 -1.53
C PHE A 184 17.84 -11.43 -2.69
N GLY A 185 19.00 -10.84 -2.36
CA GLY A 185 20.04 -10.52 -3.31
C GLY A 185 21.07 -9.56 -2.75
N LYS A 186 22.26 -9.59 -3.34
CA LYS A 186 23.43 -8.81 -2.87
C LYS A 186 23.12 -7.32 -2.74
N TYR A 187 22.40 -6.73 -3.70
CA TYR A 187 22.03 -5.31 -3.68
C TYR A 187 21.30 -4.91 -2.38
N ASN A 188 20.30 -5.67 -1.97
CA ASN A 188 19.55 -5.37 -0.75
C ASN A 188 20.34 -5.69 0.51
N GLN A 189 21.13 -6.76 0.50
CA GLN A 189 22.00 -7.12 1.62
C GLN A 189 23.09 -6.06 1.84
N ASP A 190 23.75 -5.59 0.79
CA ASP A 190 24.73 -4.50 0.85
C ASP A 190 24.09 -3.21 1.35
N PHE A 191 22.87 -2.88 0.87
CA PHE A 191 22.12 -1.72 1.35
C PHE A 191 21.84 -1.80 2.86
N LEU A 192 21.36 -2.92 3.37
CA LEU A 192 21.08 -3.11 4.80
C LEU A 192 22.37 -3.03 5.63
N HIS A 193 23.43 -3.68 5.17
CA HIS A 193 24.73 -3.65 5.85
C HIS A 193 25.33 -2.25 5.93
N LEU A 194 25.32 -1.48 4.83
CA LEU A 194 25.80 -0.09 4.79
C LEU A 194 25.02 0.83 5.74
N ASN A 195 23.73 0.58 5.93
CA ASN A 195 22.87 1.34 6.85
C ASN A 195 22.85 0.76 8.28
N LYS A 196 23.67 -0.25 8.58
CA LYS A 196 23.74 -0.93 9.90
C LYS A 196 22.41 -1.51 10.34
N ILE A 197 21.62 -2.00 9.41
CA ILE A 197 20.31 -2.63 9.62
C ILE A 197 20.50 -4.14 9.56
N ALA A 198 19.95 -4.88 10.53
CA ALA A 198 20.02 -6.33 10.54
C ALA A 198 19.18 -6.93 9.39
N ASP A 199 19.79 -7.83 8.64
CA ASP A 199 19.19 -8.53 7.50
C ASP A 199 18.24 -9.63 7.98
N GLY A 200 16.95 -9.39 7.84
CA GLY A 200 15.84 -10.34 8.02
C GLY A 200 15.21 -10.77 6.69
N ILE A 201 15.92 -10.67 5.56
CA ILE A 201 15.42 -11.18 4.28
C ILE A 201 15.48 -12.71 4.29
N MET A 202 14.38 -13.37 3.89
CA MET A 202 14.33 -14.82 3.78
C MET A 202 15.33 -15.33 2.73
N THR A 203 16.14 -16.31 3.11
CA THR A 203 17.12 -16.94 2.18
C THR A 203 16.39 -17.69 1.08
N LYS A 204 16.86 -17.50 -0.15
CA LYS A 204 16.35 -18.19 -1.34
C LYS A 204 17.28 -19.35 -1.70
N ALA A 205 16.72 -20.53 -1.96
CA ALA A 205 17.48 -21.65 -2.53
C ALA A 205 18.03 -21.26 -3.91
N THR A 206 19.28 -21.61 -4.16
CA THR A 206 19.93 -21.46 -5.48
C THR A 206 19.81 -22.76 -6.28
N ARG A 207 19.98 -22.66 -7.59
CA ARG A 207 19.89 -23.84 -8.45
C ARG A 207 20.94 -24.89 -8.05
N GLY A 208 20.47 -26.08 -7.71
CA GLY A 208 21.33 -27.20 -7.30
C GLY A 208 21.73 -27.19 -5.81
N THR A 209 21.29 -26.23 -5.00
CA THR A 209 21.60 -26.18 -3.57
C THR A 209 20.32 -25.95 -2.78
N GLU A 210 19.96 -26.90 -1.94
CA GLU A 210 18.84 -26.75 -1.01
C GLU A 210 19.22 -25.87 0.19
N LEU A 211 18.21 -25.31 0.83
CA LEU A 211 18.38 -24.59 2.10
C LEU A 211 18.80 -25.57 3.20
N THR A 212 19.77 -25.16 3.99
CA THR A 212 20.19 -25.88 5.21
C THR A 212 19.05 -25.89 6.24
N PRO A 213 19.05 -26.82 7.21
CA PRO A 213 18.07 -26.80 8.31
C PRO A 213 18.03 -25.46 9.05
N PHE A 214 19.18 -24.85 9.31
CA PHE A 214 19.30 -23.54 9.95
C PHE A 214 18.60 -22.43 9.14
N GLU A 215 18.81 -22.39 7.83
CA GLU A 215 18.17 -21.41 6.94
C GLU A 215 16.64 -21.64 6.85
N LYS A 216 16.19 -22.88 6.86
CA LYS A 216 14.77 -23.22 6.91
C LYS A 216 14.13 -22.71 8.21
N ASP A 217 14.79 -22.92 9.35
CA ASP A 217 14.30 -22.43 10.66
C ASP A 217 14.34 -20.90 10.75
N ARG A 218 15.41 -20.27 10.25
CA ARG A 218 15.49 -18.79 10.14
C ARG A 218 14.36 -18.24 9.29
N ASN A 219 14.09 -18.81 8.13
CA ASN A 219 12.99 -18.39 7.25
C ASN A 219 11.63 -18.53 7.94
N LYS A 220 11.42 -19.62 8.71
CA LYS A 220 10.20 -19.82 9.49
C LYS A 220 10.02 -18.77 10.58
N ALA A 221 11.10 -18.38 11.26
CA ALA A 221 11.07 -17.29 12.25
C ALA A 221 10.72 -15.95 11.61
N ILE A 222 11.35 -15.62 10.48
CA ILE A 222 11.07 -14.40 9.70
C ILE A 222 9.60 -14.37 9.23
N SER A 223 9.06 -15.47 8.73
CA SER A 223 7.67 -15.58 8.29
C SER A 223 6.68 -15.22 9.41
N LYS A 224 6.96 -15.63 10.65
CA LYS A 224 6.12 -15.28 11.81
C LYS A 224 6.09 -13.78 12.11
N ILE A 225 7.17 -13.06 11.81
CA ILE A 225 7.23 -11.61 12.00
C ILE A 225 6.52 -10.89 10.85
N ARG A 226 6.72 -11.38 9.62
CA ARG A 226 6.11 -10.82 8.41
C ARG A 226 4.59 -10.88 8.38
N TYR A 227 3.95 -11.73 9.20
CA TYR A 227 2.51 -11.79 9.26
C TYR A 227 1.85 -10.41 9.52
N LYS A 228 2.58 -9.45 10.09
CA LYS A 228 2.10 -8.08 10.32
C LYS A 228 1.75 -7.35 9.02
N VAL A 229 2.56 -7.46 7.98
CA VAL A 229 2.27 -6.85 6.68
C VAL A 229 1.14 -7.61 5.96
N GLU A 230 1.09 -8.93 6.11
CA GLU A 230 -0.01 -9.74 5.57
C GLU A 230 -1.35 -9.38 6.26
N GLN A 231 -1.33 -9.13 7.58
CA GLN A 231 -2.50 -8.63 8.32
C GLN A 231 -2.97 -7.27 7.78
N TYR A 232 -2.05 -6.32 7.51
CA TYR A 232 -2.39 -5.05 6.88
C TYR A 232 -3.09 -5.25 5.53
N PHE A 233 -2.52 -6.11 4.67
CA PHE A 233 -3.11 -6.39 3.36
C PHE A 233 -4.50 -7.04 3.48
N GLY A 234 -4.66 -8.00 4.40
CA GLY A 234 -5.93 -8.66 4.65
C GLY A 234 -7.02 -7.70 5.15
N LEU A 235 -6.70 -6.86 6.14
CA LEU A 235 -7.63 -5.86 6.66
C LEU A 235 -7.98 -4.79 5.63
N SER A 236 -7.00 -4.34 4.83
CA SER A 236 -7.24 -3.39 3.74
C SER A 236 -8.15 -3.98 2.66
N HIS A 237 -8.03 -5.29 2.40
CA HIS A 237 -8.93 -6.00 1.49
C HIS A 237 -10.36 -6.04 2.03
N LEU A 238 -10.52 -6.42 3.29
CA LEU A 238 -11.84 -6.60 3.92
C LEU A 238 -12.59 -5.27 4.12
N HIS A 239 -11.89 -4.22 4.53
CA HIS A 239 -12.53 -2.98 4.94
C HIS A 239 -12.53 -1.88 3.87
N ASN A 240 -11.60 -1.93 2.90
CA ASN A 240 -11.40 -0.85 1.93
C ASN A 240 -11.44 -1.31 0.47
N ASN A 241 -11.89 -2.53 0.20
CA ASN A 241 -11.95 -3.09 -1.18
C ASN A 241 -10.60 -2.92 -1.93
N ALA A 242 -9.48 -2.97 -1.21
CA ALA A 242 -8.17 -2.53 -1.70
C ALA A 242 -7.48 -3.54 -2.63
N PHE A 243 -8.19 -4.57 -3.10
CA PHE A 243 -7.72 -5.49 -4.13
C PHE A 243 -7.88 -4.93 -5.57
N ARG A 244 -8.62 -3.81 -5.72
CA ARG A 244 -8.83 -3.14 -7.00
C ARG A 244 -8.53 -1.65 -6.88
N ALA A 245 -7.81 -1.11 -7.86
CA ALA A 245 -7.54 0.31 -7.98
C ALA A 245 -8.84 1.10 -8.21
N ARG A 246 -8.96 2.26 -7.56
CA ARG A 246 -10.10 3.19 -7.79
C ARG A 246 -9.89 4.05 -9.03
N PHE A 247 -8.65 4.32 -9.37
CA PHE A 247 -8.25 5.27 -10.40
C PHE A 247 -7.37 4.63 -11.48
N THR A 248 -7.24 5.28 -12.61
CA THR A 248 -6.48 4.81 -13.78
C THR A 248 -5.05 5.38 -13.85
N ARG A 249 -4.49 5.99 -12.83
CA ARG A 249 -3.13 6.53 -12.83
C ARG A 249 -2.39 6.18 -11.56
N LEU A 250 -1.08 5.93 -11.67
CA LEU A 250 -0.22 5.62 -10.51
C LEU A 250 -0.32 6.69 -9.42
N ILE A 251 -0.18 7.96 -9.79
CA ILE A 251 -0.23 9.06 -8.82
C ILE A 251 -1.56 9.11 -8.04
N LYS A 252 -2.69 8.93 -8.73
CA LYS A 252 -4.01 8.94 -8.07
C LYS A 252 -4.19 7.75 -7.14
N ASN A 253 -3.73 6.57 -7.54
CA ASN A 253 -3.77 5.38 -6.70
C ASN A 253 -2.78 5.48 -5.54
N ALA A 254 -1.61 6.09 -5.72
CA ALA A 254 -0.66 6.34 -4.64
C ALA A 254 -1.26 7.28 -3.57
N ILE A 255 -1.89 8.37 -3.98
CA ILE A 255 -2.59 9.29 -3.05
C ILE A 255 -3.72 8.56 -2.31
N ASP A 256 -4.54 7.78 -3.02
CA ASP A 256 -5.62 6.99 -2.41
C ASP A 256 -5.08 5.96 -1.40
N THR A 257 -3.97 5.29 -1.73
CA THR A 257 -3.31 4.35 -0.82
C THR A 257 -2.77 5.06 0.43
N LEU A 258 -2.19 6.26 0.28
CA LEU A 258 -1.73 7.05 1.42
C LEU A 258 -2.87 7.51 2.34
N PHE A 259 -4.04 7.87 1.79
CA PHE A 259 -5.24 8.12 2.61
C PHE A 259 -5.68 6.87 3.37
N ARG A 260 -5.72 5.70 2.72
CA ARG A 260 -6.04 4.42 3.37
C ARG A 260 -5.03 4.05 4.45
N GLN A 261 -3.74 4.29 4.20
CA GLN A 261 -2.66 4.11 5.17
C GLN A 261 -2.89 4.94 6.44
N MET A 262 -3.21 6.23 6.29
CA MET A 262 -3.48 7.10 7.44
C MET A 262 -4.73 6.67 8.21
N ALA A 263 -5.82 6.34 7.51
CA ALA A 263 -7.04 5.83 8.16
C ALA A 263 -6.76 4.53 8.92
N PHE A 264 -5.99 3.61 8.35
CA PHE A 264 -5.56 2.39 9.02
C PHE A 264 -4.73 2.69 10.27
N ASN A 265 -3.76 3.61 10.18
CA ASN A 265 -2.91 3.99 11.29
C ASN A 265 -3.70 4.66 12.42
N LEU A 266 -4.67 5.52 12.11
CA LEU A 266 -5.58 6.10 13.11
C LEU A 266 -6.37 5.02 13.86
N LEU A 267 -7.00 4.11 13.13
CA LEU A 267 -7.75 3.00 13.73
C LEU A 267 -6.84 2.08 14.55
N ARG A 268 -5.64 1.81 14.08
CA ARG A 268 -4.66 0.98 14.78
C ARG A 268 -4.19 1.66 16.05
N GLY A 269 -3.83 2.96 15.97
CA GLY A 269 -3.36 3.74 17.10
C GLY A 269 -4.39 3.83 18.22
N THR A 270 -5.67 4.05 17.89
CA THR A 270 -6.74 4.08 18.91
C THR A 270 -6.93 2.74 19.62
N LYS A 271 -6.70 1.61 18.92
CA LYS A 271 -6.75 0.28 19.55
C LYS A 271 -5.53 0.05 20.45
N VAL A 272 -4.33 0.36 19.96
CA VAL A 272 -3.08 0.18 20.71
C VAL A 272 -3.08 1.02 21.98
N LEU A 273 -3.48 2.30 21.91
CA LEU A 273 -3.53 3.19 23.07
C LEU A 273 -4.59 2.83 24.12
N LYS A 274 -5.61 2.02 23.74
CA LYS A 274 -6.60 1.51 24.71
C LYS A 274 -6.11 0.27 25.46
N THR A 275 -5.08 -0.40 24.93
CA THR A 275 -4.54 -1.65 25.51
C THR A 275 -3.17 -1.46 26.15
N ALA A 276 -2.55 -0.30 25.99
CA ALA A 276 -1.33 0.13 26.66
C ALA A 276 -1.65 0.91 27.94
#